data_fff49020fca258c9f5d56fa821fec9be
#
_entry.id   fff49020fca258c9f5d56fa821fec9be
#
_cell.length_a   1.000
_cell.length_b   1.000
_cell.length_c   1.000
_cell.angle_alpha   90.00
_cell.angle_beta   90.00
_cell.angle_gamma   90.00
#
_symmetry.space_group_name_H-M   'P 1'
#
loop_
_entity.id
_entity.type
_entity.pdbx_description
1 polymer ?
#
loop_
_entity_poly.entity_id
_entity_poly.type
_entity_poly.pdbx_seq_one_letter_code
_entity_poly.pdbx_strand_id
1 'polypeptide(L)'
;TVRNGLAEAFAAEGVATLAIDLPQHGTRGSGEDAAAAWFATESPGAWRGTLYQAFADGQTLERLAADPQLGLNPEEVWVVGEGVGGDSAISLLAWAKQLRGGVVGNPGGLMGQLAASRREPYDVGHELERSFADSNLSRYHPLVALLQQWLGPFDPAGSAEAMVREPATIAKHVLIVDGVDDAELSADSRHAVLRAASLPTAGDVLDDYAQSTTTYPVSENVTTDDGKRTAASVQVQAGHHALSELAAEQAAAFIASGAGGVSPTIRK
;
A
#
# COMPACT_ATOMS: atom_id res chain seq x y z
N THR A 1 8.47 0.18 10.70
CA THR A 1 7.80 1.51 10.68
C THR A 1 8.43 2.44 11.71
N VAL A 2 8.44 2.07 12.98
CA VAL A 2 9.08 2.90 14.04
C VAL A 2 10.60 2.94 13.87
N ARG A 3 11.21 1.86 13.38
CA ARG A 3 12.68 1.78 13.17
C ARG A 3 13.19 2.54 11.94
N ASN A 4 12.30 2.96 11.06
CA ASN A 4 12.66 3.57 9.76
C ASN A 4 12.45 5.10 9.73
N GLY A 5 12.34 5.76 10.89
CA GLY A 5 12.20 7.22 10.94
C GLY A 5 10.83 7.79 10.57
N LEU A 6 9.88 6.97 10.11
CA LEU A 6 8.53 7.43 9.74
C LEU A 6 7.80 8.05 10.94
N ALA A 7 7.87 7.42 12.11
CA ALA A 7 7.19 7.92 13.31
C ALA A 7 7.77 9.26 13.77
N GLU A 8 9.08 9.45 13.64
CA GLU A 8 9.76 10.71 13.95
C GLU A 8 9.34 11.83 12.99
N ALA A 9 9.24 11.53 11.68
CA ALA A 9 8.78 12.50 10.70
C ALA A 9 7.33 12.94 10.97
N PHE A 10 6.43 12.00 11.29
CA PHE A 10 5.06 12.32 11.67
C PHE A 10 4.98 13.11 12.98
N ALA A 11 5.76 12.74 13.99
CA ALA A 11 5.80 13.45 15.27
C ALA A 11 6.30 14.89 15.12
N ALA A 12 7.26 15.15 14.22
CA ALA A 12 7.75 16.50 13.91
C ALA A 12 6.64 17.40 13.36
N GLU A 13 5.66 16.83 12.66
CA GLU A 13 4.49 17.53 12.12
C GLU A 13 3.28 17.50 13.08
N GLY A 14 3.45 17.01 14.32
CA GLY A 14 2.37 16.93 15.32
C GLY A 14 1.35 15.81 15.08
N VAL A 15 1.71 14.80 14.29
CA VAL A 15 0.87 13.65 13.98
C VAL A 15 1.22 12.48 14.89
N ALA A 16 0.25 12.01 15.68
CA ALA A 16 0.41 10.81 16.51
C ALA A 16 0.43 9.55 15.64
N THR A 17 1.25 8.57 16.01
CA THR A 17 1.40 7.31 15.27
C THR A 17 1.04 6.12 16.12
N LEU A 18 0.13 5.27 15.62
CA LEU A 18 -0.12 3.92 16.12
C LEU A 18 0.45 2.93 15.11
N ALA A 19 1.29 2.00 15.55
CA ALA A 19 1.90 1.01 14.69
C ALA A 19 1.57 -0.41 15.14
N ILE A 20 1.44 -1.32 14.19
CA ILE A 20 1.21 -2.75 14.44
C ILE A 20 2.15 -3.57 13.57
N ASP A 21 2.65 -4.67 14.12
CA ASP A 21 3.27 -5.71 13.31
C ASP A 21 2.19 -6.45 12.51
N LEU A 22 2.35 -6.54 11.20
CA LEU A 22 1.47 -7.35 10.37
C LEU A 22 1.58 -8.84 10.75
N PRO A 23 0.61 -9.70 10.40
CA PRO A 23 0.75 -11.13 10.59
C PRO A 23 2.07 -11.63 10.02
N GLN A 24 2.72 -12.54 10.73
CA GLN A 24 4.04 -13.11 10.39
C GLN A 24 5.22 -12.13 10.45
N HIS A 25 5.02 -10.87 10.88
CA HIS A 25 6.10 -9.88 11.02
C HIS A 25 6.35 -9.52 12.49
N GLY A 26 7.58 -9.08 12.77
CA GLY A 26 7.98 -8.58 14.08
C GLY A 26 7.68 -9.58 15.20
N THR A 27 7.00 -9.12 16.24
CA THR A 27 6.64 -9.94 17.41
C THR A 27 5.56 -11.00 17.12
N ARG A 28 4.91 -10.93 15.96
CA ARG A 28 3.88 -11.86 15.49
C ARG A 28 4.43 -12.95 14.56
N GLY A 29 5.69 -12.86 14.19
CA GLY A 29 6.38 -13.87 13.40
C GLY A 29 6.89 -15.03 14.24
N SER A 30 6.89 -16.23 13.66
CA SER A 30 7.39 -17.46 14.32
C SER A 30 8.83 -17.83 13.91
N GLY A 31 9.50 -17.04 13.08
CA GLY A 31 10.79 -17.41 12.53
C GLY A 31 11.58 -16.25 11.93
N GLU A 32 12.76 -16.60 11.39
CA GLU A 32 13.72 -15.65 10.85
C GLU A 32 13.28 -15.06 9.49
N ASP A 33 12.39 -15.75 8.76
CA ASP A 33 11.94 -15.36 7.43
C ASP A 33 10.46 -14.94 7.40
N ALA A 34 10.23 -13.66 7.65
CA ALA A 34 8.88 -13.08 7.62
C ALA A 34 8.26 -13.13 6.21
N ALA A 35 9.07 -13.01 5.15
CA ALA A 35 8.58 -13.06 3.78
C ALA A 35 8.08 -14.46 3.40
N ALA A 36 8.84 -15.52 3.76
CA ALA A 36 8.42 -16.90 3.57
C ALA A 36 7.08 -17.18 4.28
N ALA A 37 6.98 -16.77 5.53
CA ALA A 37 5.79 -16.97 6.35
C ALA A 37 4.59 -16.16 5.83
N TRP A 38 4.82 -14.94 5.32
CA TRP A 38 3.78 -14.09 4.74
C TRP A 38 3.15 -14.74 3.50
N PHE A 39 3.97 -15.16 2.56
CA PHE A 39 3.49 -15.75 1.30
C PHE A 39 2.94 -17.16 1.46
N ALA A 40 3.34 -17.90 2.51
CA ALA A 40 2.84 -19.24 2.82
C ALA A 40 2.70 -20.13 1.57
N THR A 41 3.74 -20.21 0.74
CA THR A 41 3.74 -20.80 -0.60
C THR A 41 3.24 -22.25 -0.65
N GLU A 42 3.36 -22.99 0.46
CA GLU A 42 2.86 -24.36 0.59
C GLU A 42 1.34 -24.43 0.84
N SER A 43 0.70 -23.31 1.17
CA SER A 43 -0.73 -23.23 1.50
C SER A 43 -1.36 -21.91 1.05
N PRO A 44 -1.87 -21.83 -0.19
CA PRO A 44 -2.59 -20.64 -0.67
C PRO A 44 -3.73 -20.19 0.25
N GLY A 45 -4.35 -21.13 0.97
CA GLY A 45 -5.38 -20.84 1.97
C GLY A 45 -4.82 -20.10 3.19
N ALA A 46 -3.63 -20.48 3.65
CA ALA A 46 -2.95 -19.77 4.74
C ALA A 46 -2.53 -18.37 4.31
N TRP A 47 -1.98 -18.20 3.11
CA TRP A 47 -1.65 -16.88 2.58
C TRP A 47 -2.88 -15.97 2.53
N ARG A 48 -3.98 -16.45 1.96
CA ARG A 48 -5.24 -15.70 1.98
C ARG A 48 -5.71 -15.37 3.39
N GLY A 49 -5.57 -16.30 4.34
CA GLY A 49 -5.87 -16.08 5.76
C GLY A 49 -5.02 -14.97 6.38
N THR A 50 -3.74 -14.89 6.03
CA THR A 50 -2.83 -13.82 6.44
C THR A 50 -3.29 -12.45 5.94
N LEU A 51 -3.71 -12.36 4.69
CA LEU A 51 -4.25 -11.12 4.11
C LEU A 51 -5.56 -10.68 4.79
N TYR A 52 -6.46 -11.63 5.06
CA TYR A 52 -7.68 -11.37 5.86
C TYR A 52 -7.36 -10.82 7.24
N GLN A 53 -6.39 -11.44 7.92
CA GLN A 53 -6.00 -11.02 9.26
C GLN A 53 -5.38 -9.62 9.24
N ALA A 54 -4.52 -9.32 8.27
CA ALA A 54 -3.93 -8.00 8.11
C ALA A 54 -5.00 -6.91 7.94
N PHE A 55 -6.02 -7.18 7.11
CA PHE A 55 -7.14 -6.28 6.92
C PHE A 55 -7.97 -6.09 8.20
N ALA A 56 -8.32 -7.18 8.90
CA ALA A 56 -9.10 -7.14 10.13
C ALA A 56 -8.36 -6.38 11.26
N ASP A 57 -7.05 -6.57 11.35
CA ASP A 57 -6.19 -5.87 12.30
C ASP A 57 -6.16 -4.37 11.99
N GLY A 58 -6.03 -4.00 10.71
CA GLY A 58 -6.08 -2.61 10.25
C GLY A 58 -7.41 -1.94 10.59
N GLN A 59 -8.54 -2.61 10.38
CA GLN A 59 -9.84 -2.10 10.79
C GLN A 59 -9.97 -1.97 12.32
N THR A 60 -9.29 -2.81 13.08
CA THR A 60 -9.26 -2.71 14.54
C THR A 60 -8.45 -1.51 14.98
N LEU A 61 -7.30 -1.24 14.32
CA LEU A 61 -6.50 -0.04 14.57
C LEU A 61 -7.24 1.24 14.19
N GLU A 62 -7.96 1.24 13.06
CA GLU A 62 -8.80 2.36 12.65
C GLU A 62 -9.79 2.75 13.76
N ARG A 63 -10.50 1.75 14.29
CA ARG A 63 -11.44 1.97 15.40
C ARG A 63 -10.76 2.43 16.68
N LEU A 64 -9.60 1.86 17.01
CA LEU A 64 -8.81 2.28 18.15
C LEU A 64 -8.33 3.73 17.99
N ALA A 65 -7.81 4.10 16.83
CA ALA A 65 -7.35 5.46 16.54
C ALA A 65 -8.48 6.50 16.67
N ALA A 66 -9.71 6.10 16.37
CA ALA A 66 -10.90 6.93 16.53
C ALA A 66 -11.51 6.88 17.93
N ASP A 67 -10.92 6.15 18.90
CA ASP A 67 -11.44 6.09 20.27
C ASP A 67 -11.23 7.44 20.99
N PRO A 68 -12.30 8.08 21.48
CA PRO A 68 -12.20 9.36 22.19
C PRO A 68 -11.32 9.31 23.45
N GLN A 69 -11.11 8.12 24.03
CA GLN A 69 -10.26 7.96 25.22
C GLN A 69 -8.78 8.21 24.95
N LEU A 70 -8.35 8.11 23.68
CA LEU A 70 -6.98 8.45 23.28
C LEU A 70 -6.73 9.95 23.19
N GLY A 71 -7.78 10.79 23.22
CA GLY A 71 -7.65 12.24 23.06
C GLY A 71 -7.18 12.68 21.69
N LEU A 72 -7.28 11.81 20.68
CA LEU A 72 -6.97 12.08 19.29
C LEU A 72 -8.22 12.57 18.54
N ASN A 73 -8.03 13.20 17.38
CA ASN A 73 -9.15 13.61 16.55
C ASN A 73 -9.66 12.41 15.73
N PRO A 74 -10.86 11.88 15.99
CA PRO A 74 -11.39 10.70 15.31
C PRO A 74 -11.72 10.94 13.82
N GLU A 75 -11.82 12.20 13.39
CA GLU A 75 -12.08 12.56 11.99
C GLU A 75 -10.78 12.69 11.16
N GLU A 76 -9.62 12.61 11.82
CA GLU A 76 -8.30 12.77 11.21
C GLU A 76 -7.48 11.48 11.28
N VAL A 77 -8.12 10.34 11.02
CA VAL A 77 -7.44 9.04 11.00
C VAL A 77 -6.91 8.74 9.61
N TRP A 78 -5.63 8.45 9.53
CA TRP A 78 -4.91 8.17 8.29
C TRP A 78 -4.22 6.81 8.36
N VAL A 79 -4.06 6.13 7.23
CA VAL A 79 -3.26 4.90 7.15
C VAL A 79 -1.97 5.16 6.39
N VAL A 80 -0.88 4.56 6.87
CA VAL A 80 0.41 4.60 6.19
C VAL A 80 0.96 3.18 6.13
N GLY A 81 1.38 2.76 4.95
CA GLY A 81 1.97 1.44 4.74
C GLY A 81 2.96 1.42 3.60
N GLU A 82 3.95 0.52 3.68
CA GLU A 82 5.01 0.34 2.69
C GLU A 82 5.18 -1.14 2.38
N GLY A 83 5.45 -1.50 1.12
CA GLY A 83 5.54 -2.88 0.67
C GLY A 83 4.26 -3.66 0.98
N VAL A 84 4.33 -4.79 1.67
CA VAL A 84 3.14 -5.55 2.11
C VAL A 84 2.22 -4.76 3.05
N GLY A 85 2.78 -3.77 3.77
CA GLY A 85 2.00 -2.78 4.52
C GLY A 85 1.26 -1.82 3.59
N GLY A 86 1.86 -1.46 2.47
CA GLY A 86 1.24 -0.68 1.39
C GLY A 86 0.07 -1.42 0.75
N ASP A 87 0.23 -2.71 0.47
CA ASP A 87 -0.84 -3.58 -0.04
C ASP A 87 -2.04 -3.63 0.90
N SER A 88 -1.76 -3.76 2.19
CA SER A 88 -2.79 -3.75 3.24
C SER A 88 -3.46 -2.38 3.37
N ALA A 89 -2.69 -1.29 3.23
CA ALA A 89 -3.21 0.08 3.30
C ALA A 89 -4.17 0.38 2.14
N ILE A 90 -3.91 -0.11 0.92
CA ILE A 90 -4.84 0.03 -0.22
C ILE A 90 -6.20 -0.61 0.10
N SER A 91 -6.19 -1.84 0.63
CA SER A 91 -7.43 -2.51 1.03
C SER A 91 -8.17 -1.72 2.11
N LEU A 92 -7.48 -1.17 3.08
CA LEU A 92 -8.08 -0.32 4.12
C LEU A 92 -8.64 0.98 3.52
N LEU A 93 -7.90 1.66 2.65
CA LEU A 93 -8.36 2.88 1.98
C LEU A 93 -9.64 2.65 1.17
N ALA A 94 -9.74 1.48 0.52
CA ALA A 94 -10.91 1.13 -0.28
C ALA A 94 -12.16 0.84 0.58
N TRP A 95 -12.00 0.19 1.74
CA TRP A 95 -13.13 -0.40 2.47
C TRP A 95 -13.38 0.15 3.88
N ALA A 96 -12.40 0.78 4.52
CA ALA A 96 -12.55 1.36 5.86
C ALA A 96 -13.34 2.68 5.82
N LYS A 97 -14.20 2.89 6.81
CA LYS A 97 -15.17 4.00 6.78
C LYS A 97 -14.66 5.27 7.45
N GLN A 98 -13.77 5.14 8.44
CA GLN A 98 -13.33 6.26 9.28
C GLN A 98 -12.03 6.89 8.79
N LEU A 99 -11.33 6.23 7.84
CA LEU A 99 -10.11 6.78 7.27
C LEU A 99 -10.41 8.01 6.41
N ARG A 100 -9.69 9.08 6.67
CA ARG A 100 -9.71 10.28 5.85
C ARG A 100 -8.85 10.14 4.60
N GLY A 101 -7.75 9.43 4.71
CA GLY A 101 -6.82 9.20 3.62
C GLY A 101 -5.66 8.31 4.01
N GLY A 102 -4.63 8.29 3.17
CA GLY A 102 -3.42 7.54 3.46
C GLY A 102 -2.25 7.80 2.55
N VAL A 103 -1.12 7.23 2.96
CA VAL A 103 0.12 7.20 2.19
C VAL A 103 0.52 5.76 1.97
N VAL A 104 0.80 5.41 0.73
CA VAL A 104 1.12 4.05 0.31
C VAL A 104 2.49 4.06 -0.37
N GLY A 105 3.43 3.32 0.17
CA GLY A 105 4.77 3.15 -0.40
C GLY A 105 4.91 1.80 -1.09
N ASN A 106 5.42 1.80 -2.30
CA ASN A 106 5.76 0.61 -3.10
C ASN A 106 4.71 -0.52 -3.02
N PRO A 107 3.45 -0.29 -3.41
CA PRO A 107 2.45 -1.35 -3.42
C PRO A 107 2.64 -2.27 -4.62
N GLY A 108 2.36 -3.56 -4.44
CA GLY A 108 2.41 -4.56 -5.51
C GLY A 108 1.05 -5.18 -5.79
N GLY A 109 0.63 -5.17 -7.07
CA GLY A 109 -0.57 -5.86 -7.55
C GLY A 109 -0.25 -7.14 -8.33
N LEU A 110 -1.29 -7.77 -8.87
CA LEU A 110 -1.19 -9.05 -9.58
C LEU A 110 -0.49 -10.11 -8.70
N MET A 111 -1.02 -10.30 -7.49
CA MET A 111 -0.36 -11.09 -6.42
C MET A 111 0.09 -12.48 -6.86
N GLY A 112 -0.68 -13.18 -7.70
CA GLY A 112 -0.28 -14.48 -8.24
C GLY A 112 0.95 -14.38 -9.16
N GLN A 113 1.00 -13.36 -10.02
CA GLN A 113 2.13 -13.09 -10.89
C GLN A 113 3.32 -12.55 -10.10
N LEU A 114 3.08 -11.65 -9.14
CA LEU A 114 4.10 -11.17 -8.20
C LEU A 114 4.81 -12.34 -7.54
N ALA A 115 4.06 -13.26 -6.94
CA ALA A 115 4.61 -14.42 -6.26
C ALA A 115 5.45 -15.31 -7.20
N ALA A 116 4.96 -15.57 -8.42
CA ALA A 116 5.69 -16.37 -9.40
C ALA A 116 6.98 -15.71 -9.89
N SER A 117 7.07 -14.37 -9.87
CA SER A 117 8.23 -13.61 -10.36
C SER A 117 9.19 -13.15 -9.27
N ARG A 118 8.78 -13.13 -8.00
CA ARG A 118 9.59 -12.61 -6.89
C ARG A 118 10.77 -13.53 -6.60
N ARG A 119 11.97 -12.94 -6.53
CA ARG A 119 13.23 -13.64 -6.23
C ARG A 119 13.93 -13.09 -4.98
N GLU A 120 13.70 -11.85 -4.63
CA GLU A 120 14.32 -11.14 -3.50
C GLU A 120 13.27 -10.59 -2.54
N PRO A 121 13.60 -10.42 -1.27
CA PRO A 121 14.72 -10.99 -0.50
C PRO A 121 14.52 -12.49 -0.24
N TYR A 122 13.35 -13.05 -0.56
CA TYR A 122 12.97 -14.45 -0.48
C TYR A 122 12.43 -14.90 -1.84
N ASP A 123 12.95 -16.02 -2.36
CA ASP A 123 12.57 -16.55 -3.66
C ASP A 123 11.21 -17.27 -3.62
N VAL A 124 10.14 -16.48 -3.57
CA VAL A 124 8.75 -16.98 -3.56
C VAL A 124 8.46 -17.82 -4.81
N GLY A 125 8.97 -17.39 -5.97
CA GLY A 125 8.76 -18.08 -7.23
C GLY A 125 9.33 -19.50 -7.22
N HIS A 126 10.55 -19.67 -6.72
CA HIS A 126 11.16 -21.00 -6.58
C HIS A 126 10.39 -21.89 -5.59
N GLU A 127 9.95 -21.34 -4.47
CA GLU A 127 9.14 -22.11 -3.52
C GLU A 127 7.78 -22.51 -4.08
N LEU A 128 7.15 -21.68 -4.92
CA LEU A 128 5.94 -22.06 -5.64
C LEU A 128 6.21 -23.16 -6.68
N GLU A 129 7.30 -23.05 -7.45
CA GLU A 129 7.74 -24.08 -8.40
C GLU A 129 7.93 -25.43 -7.69
N ARG A 130 8.57 -25.39 -6.52
CA ARG A 130 8.75 -26.58 -5.69
C ARG A 130 7.43 -27.14 -5.15
N SER A 131 6.55 -26.27 -4.66
CA SER A 131 5.27 -26.67 -4.06
C SER A 131 4.32 -27.24 -5.10
N PHE A 132 4.36 -26.75 -6.34
CA PHE A 132 3.54 -27.26 -7.44
C PHE A 132 4.23 -28.35 -8.28
N ALA A 133 5.48 -28.68 -7.96
CA ALA A 133 6.31 -29.60 -8.73
C ALA A 133 6.39 -29.23 -10.24
N ASP A 134 6.42 -27.94 -10.55
CA ASP A 134 6.48 -27.39 -11.90
C ASP A 134 7.47 -26.21 -11.96
N SER A 135 8.53 -26.35 -12.72
CA SER A 135 9.60 -25.34 -12.86
C SER A 135 9.30 -24.28 -13.92
N ASN A 136 8.11 -24.24 -14.50
CA ASN A 136 7.72 -23.29 -15.55
C ASN A 136 6.56 -22.38 -15.14
N LEU A 137 6.52 -21.92 -13.91
CA LEU A 137 5.47 -21.02 -13.41
C LEU A 137 5.62 -19.61 -13.98
N SER A 138 5.37 -19.45 -15.27
CA SER A 138 5.29 -18.14 -15.90
C SER A 138 3.95 -17.46 -15.57
N ARG A 139 3.87 -16.15 -15.80
CA ARG A 139 2.62 -15.40 -15.62
C ARG A 139 1.42 -15.93 -16.42
N TYR A 140 1.66 -16.73 -17.44
CA TYR A 140 0.61 -17.36 -18.27
C TYR A 140 0.26 -18.78 -17.80
N HIS A 141 0.92 -19.27 -16.76
CA HIS A 141 0.68 -20.62 -16.27
C HIS A 141 -0.72 -20.73 -15.62
N PRO A 142 -1.51 -21.78 -15.90
CA PRO A 142 -2.86 -21.91 -15.33
C PRO A 142 -2.91 -21.87 -13.80
N LEU A 143 -1.91 -22.44 -13.11
CA LEU A 143 -1.82 -22.38 -11.64
C LEU A 143 -1.59 -20.95 -11.13
N VAL A 144 -0.83 -20.13 -11.83
CA VAL A 144 -0.63 -18.72 -11.48
C VAL A 144 -1.94 -17.95 -11.68
N ALA A 145 -2.70 -18.25 -12.73
CA ALA A 145 -4.01 -17.65 -12.94
C ALA A 145 -5.02 -18.05 -11.87
N LEU A 146 -5.03 -19.32 -11.44
CA LEU A 146 -5.86 -19.79 -10.32
C LEU A 146 -5.46 -19.15 -9.00
N LEU A 147 -4.15 -19.01 -8.72
CA LEU A 147 -3.65 -18.33 -7.54
C LEU A 147 -4.06 -16.87 -7.56
N GLN A 148 -3.93 -16.18 -8.70
CA GLN A 148 -4.40 -14.80 -8.88
C GLN A 148 -5.89 -14.67 -8.59
N GLN A 149 -6.72 -15.57 -9.12
CA GLN A 149 -8.15 -15.57 -8.85
C GLN A 149 -8.46 -15.80 -7.36
N TRP A 150 -7.72 -16.70 -6.71
CA TRP A 150 -7.89 -17.02 -5.30
C TRP A 150 -7.52 -15.84 -4.37
N LEU A 151 -6.48 -15.10 -4.72
CA LEU A 151 -6.01 -13.92 -3.98
C LEU A 151 -6.74 -12.64 -4.39
N GLY A 152 -7.43 -12.65 -5.52
CA GLY A 152 -8.07 -11.48 -6.13
C GLY A 152 -8.84 -10.55 -5.19
N PRO A 153 -9.62 -11.04 -4.20
CA PRO A 153 -10.31 -10.18 -3.25
C PRO A 153 -9.40 -9.30 -2.39
N PHE A 154 -8.11 -9.62 -2.32
CA PHE A 154 -7.09 -8.87 -1.56
C PHE A 154 -5.99 -8.31 -2.44
N ASP A 155 -6.10 -8.49 -3.76
CA ASP A 155 -5.13 -7.92 -4.68
C ASP A 155 -5.24 -6.39 -4.67
N PRO A 156 -4.16 -5.67 -4.34
CA PRO A 156 -4.16 -4.22 -4.32
C PRO A 156 -4.65 -3.59 -5.62
N ALA A 157 -4.30 -4.16 -6.78
CA ALA A 157 -4.79 -3.67 -8.06
C ALA A 157 -6.31 -3.77 -8.19
N GLY A 158 -6.94 -4.77 -7.57
CA GLY A 158 -8.40 -4.93 -7.55
C GLY A 158 -9.13 -3.92 -6.66
N SER A 159 -8.42 -3.29 -5.72
CA SER A 159 -8.98 -2.34 -4.76
C SER A 159 -8.55 -0.89 -5.01
N ALA A 160 -7.54 -0.67 -5.84
CA ALA A 160 -6.89 0.63 -5.99
C ALA A 160 -7.83 1.73 -6.50
N GLU A 161 -8.73 1.44 -7.43
CA GLU A 161 -9.70 2.42 -7.93
C GLU A 161 -10.70 2.85 -6.85
N ALA A 162 -11.07 1.91 -5.96
CA ALA A 162 -12.01 2.16 -4.88
C ALA A 162 -11.47 3.08 -3.76
N MET A 163 -10.19 3.39 -3.74
CA MET A 163 -9.65 4.37 -2.80
C MET A 163 -10.20 5.79 -3.06
N VAL A 164 -10.37 6.17 -4.33
CA VAL A 164 -10.67 7.54 -4.73
C VAL A 164 -11.78 7.65 -5.77
N ARG A 165 -11.67 6.92 -6.89
CA ARG A 165 -12.52 7.18 -8.07
C ARG A 165 -13.86 6.48 -8.02
N GLU A 166 -13.90 5.24 -7.56
CA GLU A 166 -15.11 4.44 -7.39
C GLU A 166 -15.25 3.94 -5.94
N PRO A 167 -15.38 4.86 -4.96
CA PRO A 167 -15.31 4.50 -3.57
C PRO A 167 -16.51 3.64 -3.14
N ALA A 168 -16.22 2.51 -2.49
CA ALA A 168 -17.25 1.68 -1.87
C ALA A 168 -17.79 2.30 -0.56
N THR A 169 -17.06 3.26 0.01
CA THR A 169 -17.43 4.01 1.22
C THR A 169 -17.42 5.51 0.92
N ILE A 170 -16.36 6.19 1.30
CA ILE A 170 -16.07 7.60 0.98
C ILE A 170 -14.74 7.67 0.25
N ALA A 171 -14.61 8.57 -0.70
CA ALA A 171 -13.34 8.80 -1.39
C ALA A 171 -12.28 9.33 -0.43
N LYS A 172 -11.04 8.86 -0.59
CA LYS A 172 -9.92 9.18 0.31
C LYS A 172 -8.96 10.19 -0.33
N HIS A 173 -8.22 10.91 0.52
CA HIS A 173 -7.03 11.61 0.08
C HIS A 173 -5.86 10.60 0.03
N VAL A 174 -5.14 10.53 -1.10
CA VAL A 174 -4.15 9.47 -1.32
C VAL A 174 -2.84 10.01 -1.89
N LEU A 175 -1.74 9.64 -1.26
CA LEU A 175 -0.40 9.78 -1.81
C LEU A 175 0.20 8.38 -2.01
N ILE A 176 0.55 8.03 -3.25
CA ILE A 176 1.31 6.81 -3.55
C ILE A 176 2.76 7.21 -3.82
N VAL A 177 3.70 6.61 -3.10
CA VAL A 177 5.15 6.75 -3.33
C VAL A 177 5.63 5.50 -4.06
N ASP A 178 6.13 5.66 -5.27
CA ASP A 178 6.63 4.59 -6.14
C ASP A 178 8.14 4.68 -6.28
N GLY A 179 8.88 3.77 -5.66
CA GLY A 179 10.32 3.60 -5.83
C GLY A 179 10.60 2.83 -7.10
N VAL A 180 11.14 3.51 -8.11
CA VAL A 180 11.28 2.93 -9.46
C VAL A 180 12.37 1.85 -9.57
N ASP A 181 13.32 1.82 -8.63
CA ASP A 181 14.41 0.83 -8.57
C ASP A 181 14.09 -0.36 -7.65
N ASP A 182 12.82 -0.64 -7.42
CA ASP A 182 12.40 -1.74 -6.56
C ASP A 182 12.81 -3.10 -7.13
N ALA A 183 13.68 -3.80 -6.42
CA ALA A 183 14.16 -5.14 -6.78
C ALA A 183 13.24 -6.27 -6.29
N GLU A 184 12.37 -5.99 -5.34
CA GLU A 184 11.44 -6.97 -4.76
C GLU A 184 10.14 -7.07 -5.55
N LEU A 185 9.70 -5.95 -6.16
CA LEU A 185 8.50 -5.85 -6.97
C LEU A 185 8.86 -5.63 -8.44
N SER A 186 8.34 -6.47 -9.31
CA SER A 186 8.46 -6.23 -10.75
C SER A 186 7.74 -4.94 -11.16
N ALA A 187 8.22 -4.28 -12.22
CA ALA A 187 7.55 -3.12 -12.79
C ALA A 187 6.09 -3.44 -13.16
N ASP A 188 5.81 -4.63 -13.72
CA ASP A 188 4.43 -5.06 -14.03
C ASP A 188 3.52 -5.05 -12.79
N SER A 189 4.03 -5.48 -11.63
CA SER A 189 3.27 -5.51 -10.38
C SER A 189 2.98 -4.10 -9.85
N ARG A 190 3.98 -3.22 -9.82
CA ARG A 190 3.82 -1.81 -9.42
C ARG A 190 2.87 -1.07 -10.37
N HIS A 191 3.11 -1.19 -11.68
CA HIS A 191 2.26 -0.56 -12.70
C HIS A 191 0.81 -1.04 -12.67
N ALA A 192 0.54 -2.29 -12.28
CA ALA A 192 -0.83 -2.79 -12.14
C ALA A 192 -1.62 -1.99 -11.11
N VAL A 193 -1.04 -1.70 -9.95
CA VAL A 193 -1.67 -0.88 -8.91
C VAL A 193 -1.80 0.57 -9.36
N LEU A 194 -0.73 1.17 -9.89
CA LEU A 194 -0.72 2.57 -10.32
C LEU A 194 -1.74 2.84 -11.43
N ARG A 195 -1.85 1.94 -12.41
CA ARG A 195 -2.86 2.03 -13.48
C ARG A 195 -4.27 1.84 -12.95
N ALA A 196 -4.49 0.88 -12.05
CA ALA A 196 -5.79 0.64 -11.43
C ALA A 196 -6.22 1.83 -10.56
N ALA A 197 -5.32 2.44 -9.80
CA ALA A 197 -5.60 3.65 -9.05
C ALA A 197 -5.97 4.83 -9.95
N SER A 198 -5.47 4.85 -11.19
CA SER A 198 -5.76 5.88 -12.20
C SER A 198 -5.51 7.31 -11.69
N LEU A 199 -4.45 7.49 -10.89
CA LEU A 199 -4.05 8.78 -10.33
C LEU A 199 -2.95 9.41 -11.19
N PRO A 200 -2.89 10.75 -11.27
CA PRO A 200 -1.79 11.41 -11.96
C PRO A 200 -0.48 11.26 -11.20
N THR A 201 0.64 11.18 -11.92
CA THR A 201 1.97 11.30 -11.32
C THR A 201 2.32 12.77 -11.13
N ALA A 202 2.67 13.17 -9.91
CA ALA A 202 3.09 14.52 -9.59
C ALA A 202 4.62 14.65 -9.72
N GLY A 203 5.04 15.67 -10.44
CA GLY A 203 6.47 15.94 -10.66
C GLY A 203 7.07 15.14 -11.82
N ASP A 204 8.32 14.70 -11.65
CA ASP A 204 9.08 14.02 -12.70
C ASP A 204 8.57 12.60 -12.92
N VAL A 205 8.51 12.18 -14.19
CA VAL A 205 8.21 10.79 -14.59
C VAL A 205 9.55 10.08 -14.77
N LEU A 206 9.85 9.15 -13.88
CA LEU A 206 11.08 8.34 -13.90
C LEU A 206 10.85 6.99 -14.58
N ASP A 207 9.64 6.44 -14.43
CA ASP A 207 9.20 5.18 -15.03
C ASP A 207 7.84 5.41 -15.70
N ASP A 208 7.82 5.33 -17.05
CA ASP A 208 6.65 5.65 -17.87
C ASP A 208 5.78 4.39 -18.08
N TYR A 209 4.59 4.39 -17.48
CA TYR A 209 3.54 3.40 -17.71
C TYR A 209 2.29 3.99 -18.42
N ALA A 210 2.46 5.09 -19.14
CA ALA A 210 1.40 5.83 -19.83
C ALA A 210 0.39 6.51 -18.89
N GLN A 211 0.87 7.01 -17.75
CA GLN A 211 0.07 7.73 -16.75
C GLN A 211 -0.18 9.18 -17.17
N SER A 212 -1.23 9.77 -16.61
CA SER A 212 -1.38 11.22 -16.62
C SER A 212 -0.40 11.88 -15.64
N THR A 213 -0.06 13.13 -15.89
CA THR A 213 0.88 13.88 -15.05
C THR A 213 0.26 15.14 -14.48
N THR A 214 0.80 15.62 -13.36
CA THR A 214 0.44 16.90 -12.74
C THR A 214 1.67 17.56 -12.15
N THR A 215 1.58 18.85 -11.83
CA THR A 215 2.68 19.62 -11.26
C THR A 215 2.41 19.96 -9.79
N TYR A 216 3.47 20.09 -9.00
CA TYR A 216 3.37 20.58 -7.63
C TYR A 216 2.98 22.06 -7.57
N PRO A 217 2.27 22.52 -6.52
CA PRO A 217 1.60 21.70 -5.50
C PRO A 217 0.33 21.05 -6.03
N VAL A 218 -0.01 19.83 -5.54
CA VAL A 218 -1.25 19.15 -5.90
C VAL A 218 -2.22 19.22 -4.74
N SER A 219 -3.41 19.74 -5.01
CA SER A 219 -4.51 19.78 -4.05
C SER A 219 -5.85 19.74 -4.79
N GLU A 220 -6.83 19.03 -4.26
CA GLU A 220 -8.22 18.96 -4.78
C GLU A 220 -8.32 18.61 -6.27
N ASN A 221 -7.42 17.78 -6.76
CA ASN A 221 -7.24 17.47 -8.18
C ASN A 221 -8.17 16.36 -8.69
N VAL A 222 -8.88 15.65 -7.80
CA VAL A 222 -9.86 14.62 -8.18
C VAL A 222 -11.23 15.02 -7.65
N THR A 223 -12.21 15.08 -8.56
CA THR A 223 -13.61 15.29 -8.20
C THR A 223 -14.32 13.96 -8.07
N THR A 224 -15.06 13.78 -7.00
CA THR A 224 -15.83 12.58 -6.66
C THR A 224 -17.26 13.00 -6.28
N ASP A 225 -18.16 12.05 -6.10
CA ASP A 225 -19.55 12.35 -5.74
C ASP A 225 -19.69 13.00 -4.35
N ASP A 226 -18.74 12.72 -3.45
CA ASP A 226 -18.70 13.25 -2.09
C ASP A 226 -17.73 14.43 -1.91
N GLY A 227 -17.30 15.06 -2.99
CA GLY A 227 -16.49 16.26 -3.00
C GLY A 227 -15.13 16.08 -3.67
N LYS A 228 -14.23 17.04 -3.43
CA LYS A 228 -12.88 17.00 -4.01
C LYS A 228 -11.90 16.27 -3.11
N ARG A 229 -10.96 15.58 -3.75
CA ARG A 229 -9.86 14.87 -3.07
C ARG A 229 -8.52 15.28 -3.66
N THR A 230 -7.52 15.24 -2.80
CA THR A 230 -6.11 15.32 -3.24
C THR A 230 -5.59 13.90 -3.39
N ALA A 231 -5.24 13.51 -4.62
CA ALA A 231 -4.74 12.18 -4.87
C ALA A 231 -3.75 12.17 -6.05
N ALA A 232 -2.55 11.66 -5.81
CA ALA A 232 -1.53 11.50 -6.84
C ALA A 232 -0.54 10.39 -6.46
N SER A 233 0.22 9.92 -7.45
CA SER A 233 1.46 9.19 -7.22
C SER A 233 2.65 10.14 -7.35
N VAL A 234 3.76 9.80 -6.69
CA VAL A 234 5.07 10.40 -6.89
C VAL A 234 6.08 9.30 -7.15
N GLN A 235 7.00 9.53 -8.08
CA GLN A 235 8.06 8.58 -8.37
C GLN A 235 9.38 9.07 -7.78
N VAL A 236 10.10 8.16 -7.13
CA VAL A 236 11.41 8.46 -6.54
C VAL A 236 12.44 7.41 -6.97
N GLN A 237 13.69 7.87 -7.15
CA GLN A 237 14.81 7.00 -7.49
C GLN A 237 15.25 6.25 -6.23
N ALA A 238 14.51 5.21 -5.87
CA ALA A 238 14.72 4.41 -4.68
C ALA A 238 14.21 2.99 -4.87
N GLY A 239 14.64 2.08 -3.98
CA GLY A 239 14.20 0.70 -3.91
C GLY A 239 12.87 0.52 -3.16
N HIS A 240 12.71 -0.67 -2.58
CA HIS A 240 11.47 -1.10 -1.91
C HIS A 240 11.05 -0.24 -0.72
N HIS A 241 11.98 0.44 -0.09
CA HIS A 241 11.73 1.30 1.08
C HIS A 241 11.70 2.80 0.74
N ALA A 242 11.20 3.14 -0.45
CA ALA A 242 11.15 4.49 -0.97
C ALA A 242 10.43 5.50 -0.06
N LEU A 243 9.34 5.08 0.57
CA LEU A 243 8.57 5.92 1.49
C LEU A 243 9.37 6.23 2.76
N SER A 244 9.90 5.21 3.42
CA SER A 244 10.61 5.39 4.70
C SER A 244 12.01 6.00 4.53
N GLU A 245 12.68 5.80 3.41
CA GLU A 245 14.04 6.28 3.16
C GLU A 245 14.08 7.69 2.56
N LEU A 246 13.17 8.02 1.63
CA LEU A 246 13.24 9.28 0.89
C LEU A 246 12.00 10.16 1.00
N ALA A 247 10.82 9.61 1.23
CA ALA A 247 9.57 10.35 1.19
C ALA A 247 8.88 10.51 2.55
N ALA A 248 9.53 10.17 3.65
CA ALA A 248 8.95 10.25 4.99
C ALA A 248 8.46 11.66 5.36
N GLU A 249 9.28 12.67 5.09
CA GLU A 249 8.93 14.08 5.34
C GLU A 249 7.80 14.55 4.44
N GLN A 250 7.81 14.17 3.16
CA GLN A 250 6.73 14.50 2.22
C GLN A 250 5.39 13.86 2.65
N ALA A 251 5.42 12.61 3.12
CA ALA A 251 4.26 11.91 3.66
C ALA A 251 3.72 12.60 4.92
N ALA A 252 4.59 12.98 5.84
CA ALA A 252 4.22 13.68 7.06
C ALA A 252 3.60 15.05 6.75
N ALA A 253 4.24 15.84 5.89
CA ALA A 253 3.73 17.13 5.46
C ALA A 253 2.38 17.02 4.71
N PHE A 254 2.19 15.98 3.89
CA PHE A 254 0.92 15.71 3.23
C PHE A 254 -0.20 15.51 4.26
N ILE A 255 -0.02 14.63 5.23
CA ILE A 255 -1.01 14.37 6.28
C ILE A 255 -1.25 15.62 7.12
N ALA A 256 -0.20 16.26 7.60
CA ALA A 256 -0.29 17.45 8.44
C ALA A 256 -0.98 18.64 7.74
N SER A 257 -0.77 18.81 6.43
CA SER A 257 -1.43 19.87 5.65
C SER A 257 -2.95 19.66 5.54
N GLY A 258 -3.45 18.46 5.82
CA GLY A 258 -4.86 18.13 5.87
C GLY A 258 -5.51 18.39 7.22
N ALA A 259 -4.76 18.72 8.26
CA ALA A 259 -5.30 18.89 9.61
C ALA A 259 -6.41 19.95 9.68
N GLY A 260 -7.40 19.72 10.58
CA GLY A 260 -8.52 20.62 10.75
C GLY A 260 -9.59 20.53 9.67
N GLY A 261 -9.69 19.42 8.95
CA GLY A 261 -10.76 19.18 7.98
C GLY A 261 -10.52 19.78 6.59
N VAL A 262 -9.35 20.37 6.33
CA VAL A 262 -9.01 20.93 5.02
C VAL A 262 -8.45 19.87 4.08
N SER A 263 -8.52 20.10 2.76
CA SER A 263 -7.89 19.20 1.79
C SER A 263 -6.36 19.26 1.92
N PRO A 264 -5.68 18.12 2.02
CA PRO A 264 -4.23 18.10 2.09
C PRO A 264 -3.59 18.56 0.78
N THR A 265 -2.29 18.85 0.85
CA THR A 265 -1.50 19.31 -0.31
C THR A 265 -0.25 18.46 -0.46
N ILE A 266 -0.03 17.89 -1.65
CA ILE A 266 1.21 17.21 -2.01
C ILE A 266 2.19 18.27 -2.52
N ARG A 267 3.35 18.35 -1.89
CA ARG A 267 4.45 19.27 -2.24
C ARG A 267 5.68 18.44 -2.64
N LYS A 268 6.62 19.13 -3.32
CA LYS A 268 7.90 18.49 -3.68
C LYS A 268 8.76 18.28 -2.44
#